data_ffe9b4e9aa565a0e937ac733e8615bcd
#
_entry.id   ffe9b4e9aa565a0e937ac733e8615bcd
#
_cell.length_a   1.000
_cell.length_b   1.000
_cell.length_c   1.000
_cell.angle_alpha   90.00
_cell.angle_beta   90.00
_cell.angle_gamma   90.00
#
_symmetry.space_group_name_H-M   'P 1'
#
loop_
_entity.id
_entity.type
_entity.pdbx_description
1 polymer ?
#
loop_
_entity_poly.entity_id
_entity_poly.type
_entity_poly.pdbx_seq_one_letter_code
_entity_poly.pdbx_strand_id
1 'polypeptide(L)'
;MPNWCTTSYVFRGNENEIKDLYDKLKSFTSKERISNSFGDSWLGNIVNGFGFDYNEIPCRGRIDYFPELEETDPDRLEFSTWTVWEPMTEMWDKIIEKYYSSITYVFIAEECGMGIYINTDVEGENFSTRFSVDFKLSPKYNSLYEDGFYADCEEDLVETFNSIFHRKYKSYKQCKKRLSKEFKKKEYRDKGYFLTIHKYEESL
;
A
#
# COMPACT_ATOMS: atom_id res chain seq x y z
N MET A 1 -3.88 -14.50 14.15
CA MET A 1 -4.39 -13.25 13.58
C MET A 1 -4.00 -13.26 12.10
N PRO A 2 -4.85 -12.82 11.18
CA PRO A 2 -4.44 -12.69 9.79
C PRO A 2 -3.39 -11.57 9.68
N ASN A 3 -2.48 -11.72 8.74
CA ASN A 3 -1.65 -10.62 8.31
C ASN A 3 -2.52 -9.62 7.56
N TRP A 4 -2.40 -8.36 7.90
CA TRP A 4 -3.19 -7.30 7.28
C TRP A 4 -2.41 -6.61 6.19
N CYS A 5 -2.98 -6.58 5.00
CA CYS A 5 -2.50 -5.80 3.87
C CYS A 5 -3.20 -4.44 3.89
N THR A 6 -2.42 -3.38 3.98
CA THR A 6 -2.89 -2.00 3.79
C THR A 6 -2.74 -1.64 2.33
N THR A 7 -3.81 -1.14 1.72
CA THR A 7 -3.78 -0.71 0.31
C THR A 7 -4.42 0.65 0.17
N SER A 8 -3.69 1.60 -0.41
CA SER A 8 -4.23 2.90 -0.82
C SER A 8 -4.47 2.91 -2.31
N TYR A 9 -5.63 3.38 -2.72
CA TYR A 9 -6.08 3.44 -4.11
C TYR A 9 -6.30 4.87 -4.55
N VAL A 10 -6.00 5.14 -5.82
CA VAL A 10 -6.44 6.34 -6.54
C VAL A 10 -7.14 5.90 -7.81
N PHE A 11 -8.42 6.21 -7.92
CA PHE A 11 -9.26 6.00 -9.09
C PHE A 11 -9.37 7.31 -9.85
N ARG A 12 -9.25 7.26 -11.18
CA ARG A 12 -9.45 8.41 -12.06
C ARG A 12 -10.34 8.04 -13.23
N GLY A 13 -11.17 9.01 -13.67
CA GLY A 13 -12.08 8.80 -14.78
C GLY A 13 -12.95 10.01 -15.03
N ASN A 14 -14.03 9.85 -15.79
CA ASN A 14 -15.01 10.91 -15.98
C ASN A 14 -15.67 11.29 -14.65
N GLU A 15 -15.85 12.59 -14.40
CA GLU A 15 -16.45 13.14 -13.17
C GLU A 15 -17.76 12.45 -12.78
N ASN A 16 -18.65 12.19 -13.74
CA ASN A 16 -19.93 11.55 -13.46
C ASN A 16 -19.76 10.09 -13.04
N GLU A 17 -18.83 9.35 -13.65
CA GLU A 17 -18.52 7.96 -13.28
C GLU A 17 -17.84 7.89 -11.91
N ILE A 18 -16.91 8.80 -11.60
CA ILE A 18 -16.26 8.91 -10.29
C ILE A 18 -17.30 9.24 -9.21
N LYS A 19 -18.17 10.20 -9.48
CA LYS A 19 -19.25 10.55 -8.54
C LYS A 19 -20.23 9.38 -8.32
N ASP A 20 -20.63 8.68 -9.37
CA ASP A 20 -21.51 7.51 -9.25
C ASP A 20 -20.84 6.39 -8.43
N LEU A 21 -19.55 6.10 -8.70
CA LEU A 21 -18.78 5.14 -7.94
C LEU A 21 -18.73 5.54 -6.45
N TYR A 22 -18.36 6.79 -6.17
CA TYR A 22 -18.30 7.34 -4.81
C TYR A 22 -19.65 7.19 -4.07
N ASP A 23 -20.74 7.64 -4.68
CA ASP A 23 -22.07 7.61 -4.07
C ASP A 23 -22.51 6.15 -3.78
N LYS A 24 -22.21 5.22 -4.67
CA LYS A 24 -22.46 3.78 -4.47
C LYS A 24 -21.61 3.20 -3.34
N LEU A 25 -20.31 3.45 -3.31
CA LEU A 25 -19.43 2.98 -2.25
C LEU A 25 -19.90 3.50 -0.89
N LYS A 26 -20.21 4.80 -0.78
CA LYS A 26 -20.74 5.43 0.43
C LYS A 26 -22.07 4.79 0.86
N SER A 27 -22.97 4.54 -0.09
CA SER A 27 -24.26 3.87 0.18
C SER A 27 -24.09 2.43 0.65
N PHE A 28 -23.17 1.67 0.05
CA PHE A 28 -22.97 0.25 0.37
C PHE A 28 -22.26 0.03 1.70
N THR A 29 -21.49 1.01 2.16
CA THR A 29 -20.72 0.98 3.42
C THR A 29 -21.35 1.80 4.56
N SER A 30 -22.52 2.43 4.33
CA SER A 30 -23.20 3.25 5.35
C SER A 30 -23.93 2.46 6.42
N LYS A 31 -24.20 1.19 6.19
CA LYS A 31 -24.85 0.27 7.13
C LYS A 31 -24.48 -1.17 6.81
N GLU A 32 -24.54 -2.05 7.82
CA GLU A 32 -24.35 -3.47 7.63
C GLU A 32 -25.46 -4.05 6.73
N ARG A 33 -25.08 -4.59 5.59
CA ARG A 33 -25.99 -5.23 4.63
C ARG A 33 -26.02 -6.75 4.82
N ILE A 34 -24.87 -7.32 5.18
CA ILE A 34 -24.68 -8.74 5.41
C ILE A 34 -23.90 -8.86 6.71
N SER A 35 -24.45 -9.59 7.70
CA SER A 35 -23.78 -9.77 8.99
C SER A 35 -22.44 -10.48 8.84
N ASN A 36 -21.40 -9.84 9.31
CA ASN A 36 -20.01 -10.31 9.21
C ASN A 36 -19.13 -9.72 10.30
N SER A 37 -17.87 -10.14 10.38
CA SER A 37 -16.92 -9.66 11.39
C SER A 37 -16.21 -8.35 11.04
N PHE A 38 -16.42 -7.80 9.81
CA PHE A 38 -15.77 -6.56 9.34
C PHE A 38 -16.67 -5.31 9.50
N GLY A 39 -17.96 -5.50 9.84
CA GLY A 39 -18.92 -4.41 10.03
C GLY A 39 -19.40 -3.78 8.72
N ASP A 40 -19.88 -2.54 8.82
CA ASP A 40 -20.53 -1.83 7.71
C ASP A 40 -19.62 -1.62 6.51
N SER A 41 -18.34 -1.34 6.75
CA SER A 41 -17.34 -1.05 5.72
C SER A 41 -16.74 -2.31 5.05
N TRP A 42 -17.33 -3.49 5.27
CA TRP A 42 -16.88 -4.74 4.66
C TRP A 42 -16.93 -4.68 3.12
N LEU A 43 -15.84 -5.10 2.47
CA LEU A 43 -15.74 -5.11 1.00
C LEU A 43 -16.78 -6.00 0.33
N GLY A 44 -17.24 -7.06 0.99
CA GLY A 44 -18.33 -7.90 0.50
C GLY A 44 -19.68 -7.19 0.40
N ASN A 45 -19.91 -6.12 1.17
CA ASN A 45 -21.09 -5.26 1.00
C ASN A 45 -21.04 -4.50 -0.33
N ILE A 46 -19.84 -4.10 -0.75
CA ILE A 46 -19.59 -3.44 -2.04
C ILE A 46 -19.81 -4.44 -3.18
N VAL A 47 -19.17 -5.61 -3.12
CA VAL A 47 -19.31 -6.69 -4.11
C VAL A 47 -20.78 -7.05 -4.30
N ASN A 48 -21.53 -7.29 -3.21
CA ASN A 48 -22.95 -7.58 -3.25
C ASN A 48 -23.78 -6.40 -3.76
N GLY A 49 -23.43 -5.17 -3.37
CA GLY A 49 -24.11 -3.95 -3.82
C GLY A 49 -24.02 -3.73 -5.33
N PHE A 50 -22.94 -4.15 -5.96
CA PHE A 50 -22.75 -4.17 -7.42
C PHE A 50 -23.35 -5.42 -8.09
N GLY A 51 -24.05 -6.29 -7.35
CA GLY A 51 -24.73 -7.46 -7.90
C GLY A 51 -23.80 -8.62 -8.26
N PHE A 52 -22.65 -8.74 -7.59
CA PHE A 52 -21.78 -9.90 -7.66
C PHE A 52 -21.94 -10.78 -6.42
N ASP A 53 -21.55 -12.05 -6.54
CA ASP A 53 -21.49 -12.96 -5.40
C ASP A 53 -20.19 -12.80 -4.62
N TYR A 54 -20.28 -12.36 -3.38
CA TYR A 54 -19.14 -12.18 -2.49
C TYR A 54 -18.48 -13.50 -2.04
N ASN A 55 -19.09 -14.66 -2.33
CA ASN A 55 -18.49 -15.97 -2.13
C ASN A 55 -17.58 -16.37 -3.29
N GLU A 56 -17.76 -15.76 -4.47
CA GLU A 56 -16.99 -16.06 -5.67
C GLU A 56 -15.84 -15.06 -5.91
N ILE A 57 -15.96 -13.84 -5.35
CA ILE A 57 -14.97 -12.78 -5.54
C ILE A 57 -14.24 -12.52 -4.22
N PRO A 58 -12.89 -12.55 -4.19
CA PRO A 58 -12.12 -12.20 -3.00
C PRO A 58 -12.46 -10.79 -2.49
N CYS A 59 -12.95 -10.72 -1.24
CA CYS A 59 -13.35 -9.44 -0.62
C CYS A 59 -13.17 -9.46 0.91
N ARG A 60 -12.18 -10.22 1.41
CA ARG A 60 -11.89 -10.34 2.84
C ARG A 60 -11.15 -9.12 3.35
N GLY A 61 -11.91 -8.11 3.74
CA GLY A 61 -11.37 -6.85 4.25
C GLY A 61 -12.43 -5.80 4.38
N ARG A 62 -12.00 -4.60 4.64
CA ARG A 62 -12.87 -3.44 4.81
C ARG A 62 -12.25 -2.18 4.24
N ILE A 63 -13.09 -1.20 3.94
CA ILE A 63 -12.63 0.19 3.77
C ILE A 63 -12.07 0.66 5.12
N ASP A 64 -10.87 1.21 5.11
CA ASP A 64 -10.21 1.78 6.29
C ASP A 64 -10.37 3.29 6.33
N TYR A 65 -10.10 3.96 5.23
CA TYR A 65 -10.28 5.40 5.07
C TYR A 65 -11.06 5.70 3.80
N PHE A 66 -12.10 6.53 3.91
CA PHE A 66 -12.96 6.95 2.82
C PHE A 66 -13.33 8.43 2.99
N PRO A 67 -12.59 9.35 2.36
CA PRO A 67 -12.82 10.78 2.48
C PRO A 67 -14.06 11.23 1.71
N GLU A 68 -14.48 12.47 1.94
CA GLU A 68 -15.45 13.12 1.05
C GLU A 68 -14.79 13.41 -0.31
N LEU A 69 -15.59 13.36 -1.37
CA LEU A 69 -15.14 13.67 -2.72
C LEU A 69 -14.78 15.16 -2.81
N GLU A 70 -13.60 15.47 -3.32
CA GLU A 70 -13.13 16.84 -3.42
C GLU A 70 -13.76 17.55 -4.63
N GLU A 71 -14.35 18.74 -4.42
CA GLU A 71 -14.91 19.56 -5.50
C GLU A 71 -13.86 20.09 -6.47
N THR A 72 -12.61 20.21 -6.00
CA THR A 72 -11.48 20.73 -6.80
C THR A 72 -10.80 19.66 -7.67
N ASP A 73 -11.06 18.37 -7.42
CA ASP A 73 -10.52 17.24 -8.20
C ASP A 73 -11.62 16.18 -8.42
N PRO A 74 -12.72 16.53 -9.13
CA PRO A 74 -13.93 15.72 -9.21
C PRO A 74 -13.78 14.45 -10.08
N ASP A 75 -12.69 14.33 -10.83
CA ASP A 75 -12.34 13.17 -11.65
C ASP A 75 -11.46 12.15 -10.89
N ARG A 76 -11.24 12.38 -9.58
CA ARG A 76 -10.38 11.59 -8.72
C ARG A 76 -11.10 11.12 -7.45
N LEU A 77 -10.95 9.84 -7.13
CA LEU A 77 -11.40 9.24 -5.87
C LEU A 77 -10.24 8.51 -5.21
N GLU A 78 -9.96 8.86 -3.96
CA GLU A 78 -8.90 8.26 -3.15
C GLU A 78 -9.51 7.61 -1.91
N PHE A 79 -9.04 6.41 -1.57
CA PHE A 79 -9.43 5.70 -0.35
C PHE A 79 -8.43 4.60 -0.01
N SER A 80 -8.53 4.06 1.21
CA SER A 80 -7.72 2.92 1.61
C SER A 80 -8.54 1.74 2.13
N THR A 81 -7.93 0.56 2.09
CA THR A 81 -8.52 -0.68 2.60
C THR A 81 -7.56 -1.42 3.52
N TRP A 82 -8.12 -2.18 4.44
CA TRP A 82 -7.43 -3.25 5.16
C TRP A 82 -7.99 -4.59 4.72
N THR A 83 -7.12 -5.42 4.16
CA THR A 83 -7.49 -6.72 3.59
C THR A 83 -6.64 -7.83 4.18
N VAL A 84 -7.13 -9.06 4.07
CA VAL A 84 -6.44 -10.23 4.63
C VAL A 84 -5.45 -10.76 3.59
N TRP A 85 -4.16 -10.67 3.93
CA TRP A 85 -2.98 -11.17 3.23
C TRP A 85 -2.54 -10.37 2.00
N GLU A 86 -3.46 -9.99 1.12
CA GLU A 86 -3.15 -9.35 -0.17
C GLU A 86 -4.19 -8.28 -0.54
N PRO A 87 -3.89 -7.33 -1.45
CA PRO A 87 -4.88 -6.39 -1.95
C PRO A 87 -5.98 -7.12 -2.73
N MET A 88 -7.24 -6.71 -2.53
CA MET A 88 -8.41 -7.34 -3.17
C MET A 88 -8.72 -6.65 -4.50
N THR A 89 -7.80 -6.75 -5.49
CA THR A 89 -7.90 -6.03 -6.76
C THR A 89 -8.94 -6.62 -7.70
N GLU A 90 -9.14 -7.94 -7.69
CA GLU A 90 -10.11 -8.61 -8.58
C GLU A 90 -11.53 -8.04 -8.47
N MET A 91 -11.95 -7.63 -7.28
CA MET A 91 -13.27 -7.02 -7.11
C MET A 91 -13.38 -5.67 -7.82
N TRP A 92 -12.33 -4.87 -7.76
CA TRP A 92 -12.29 -3.56 -8.43
C TRP A 92 -12.27 -3.72 -9.94
N ASP A 93 -11.45 -4.63 -10.46
CA ASP A 93 -11.37 -4.93 -11.89
C ASP A 93 -12.74 -5.33 -12.44
N LYS A 94 -13.45 -6.26 -11.77
CA LYS A 94 -14.78 -6.70 -12.19
C LYS A 94 -15.84 -5.60 -12.10
N ILE A 95 -15.78 -4.74 -11.08
CA ILE A 95 -16.70 -3.61 -10.94
C ILE A 95 -16.47 -2.59 -12.06
N ILE A 96 -15.21 -2.23 -12.30
CA ILE A 96 -14.84 -1.26 -13.35
C ILE A 96 -15.21 -1.81 -14.71
N GLU A 97 -14.77 -3.01 -15.05
CA GLU A 97 -15.07 -3.62 -16.36
C GLU A 97 -16.57 -3.66 -16.69
N LYS A 98 -17.41 -3.90 -15.68
CA LYS A 98 -18.85 -4.04 -15.90
C LYS A 98 -19.61 -2.72 -15.92
N TYR A 99 -19.19 -1.72 -15.14
CA TYR A 99 -20.03 -0.55 -14.89
C TYR A 99 -19.43 0.78 -15.34
N TYR A 100 -18.10 0.85 -15.58
CA TYR A 100 -17.40 2.10 -15.81
C TYR A 100 -16.45 1.98 -16.99
N SER A 101 -16.64 2.84 -17.99
CA SER A 101 -15.85 2.77 -19.23
C SER A 101 -14.60 3.66 -19.21
N SER A 102 -14.57 4.65 -18.32
CA SER A 102 -13.49 5.62 -18.25
C SER A 102 -12.61 5.47 -17.01
N ILE A 103 -13.07 4.71 -16.00
CA ILE A 103 -12.33 4.61 -14.74
C ILE A 103 -11.13 3.67 -14.89
N THR A 104 -10.00 4.17 -14.46
CA THR A 104 -8.77 3.40 -14.21
C THR A 104 -8.31 3.64 -12.78
N TYR A 105 -7.43 2.79 -12.24
CA TYR A 105 -6.88 2.99 -10.91
C TYR A 105 -5.42 2.56 -10.82
N VAL A 106 -4.72 3.18 -9.88
CA VAL A 106 -3.42 2.76 -9.37
C VAL A 106 -3.52 2.52 -7.87
N PHE A 107 -2.62 1.73 -7.33
CA PHE A 107 -2.57 1.47 -5.89
C PHE A 107 -1.16 1.25 -5.38
N ILE A 108 -0.97 1.50 -4.08
CA ILE A 108 0.19 1.08 -3.31
C ILE A 108 -0.29 0.15 -2.19
N ALA A 109 0.40 -0.99 -2.01
CA ALA A 109 0.01 -2.01 -1.03
C ALA A 109 1.19 -2.54 -0.25
N GLU A 110 0.98 -2.78 1.04
CA GLU A 110 1.97 -3.37 1.95
C GLU A 110 1.37 -4.46 2.82
N GLU A 111 2.05 -5.60 2.86
CA GLU A 111 1.88 -6.66 3.87
C GLU A 111 3.26 -7.23 4.21
N CYS A 112 3.79 -6.82 5.35
CA CYS A 112 5.18 -7.09 5.74
C CYS A 112 5.45 -8.57 6.05
N GLY A 113 4.45 -9.33 6.53
CA GLY A 113 4.62 -10.72 6.95
C GLY A 113 4.81 -11.68 5.78
N MET A 114 4.19 -11.41 4.64
CA MET A 114 4.35 -12.15 3.39
C MET A 114 5.32 -11.47 2.41
N GLY A 115 5.79 -10.27 2.75
CA GLY A 115 6.72 -9.51 1.93
C GLY A 115 6.06 -8.88 0.69
N ILE A 116 4.79 -8.50 0.79
CA ILE A 116 4.07 -7.80 -0.28
C ILE A 116 4.38 -6.32 -0.18
N TYR A 117 4.98 -5.80 -1.24
CA TYR A 117 5.28 -4.39 -1.45
C TYR A 117 5.02 -4.09 -2.93
N ILE A 118 3.89 -3.49 -3.24
CA ILE A 118 3.43 -3.24 -4.60
C ILE A 118 3.11 -1.77 -4.76
N ASN A 119 3.56 -1.17 -5.85
CA ASN A 119 3.17 0.17 -6.27
C ASN A 119 2.98 0.17 -7.79
N THR A 120 1.73 0.22 -8.22
CA THR A 120 1.35 0.16 -9.64
C THR A 120 1.40 1.51 -10.33
N ASP A 121 1.65 2.59 -9.58
CA ASP A 121 1.85 3.94 -10.15
C ASP A 121 3.29 4.11 -10.63
N VAL A 122 3.60 3.57 -11.81
CA VAL A 122 4.94 3.55 -12.39
C VAL A 122 5.52 4.96 -12.55
N GLU A 123 4.70 5.92 -12.94
CA GLU A 123 5.12 7.31 -13.14
C GLU A 123 5.32 8.08 -11.81
N GLY A 124 4.71 7.61 -10.73
CA GLY A 124 4.85 8.23 -9.40
C GLY A 124 4.01 9.50 -9.21
N GLU A 125 2.97 9.68 -10.00
CA GLU A 125 2.10 10.86 -9.94
C GLU A 125 1.25 10.90 -8.66
N ASN A 126 0.87 9.73 -8.14
CA ASN A 126 0.06 9.60 -6.93
C ASN A 126 0.84 8.94 -5.78
N PHE A 127 1.72 7.98 -6.09
CA PHE A 127 2.52 7.24 -5.13
C PHE A 127 3.99 7.23 -5.53
N SER A 128 4.76 8.20 -5.05
CA SER A 128 6.19 8.34 -5.38
C SER A 128 7.07 7.24 -4.77
N THR A 129 6.63 6.64 -3.66
CA THR A 129 7.41 5.66 -2.88
C THR A 129 7.81 4.43 -3.67
N ARG A 130 9.12 4.11 -3.68
CA ARG A 130 9.70 2.95 -4.36
C ARG A 130 10.39 1.97 -3.42
N PHE A 131 10.71 2.40 -2.21
CA PHE A 131 11.39 1.57 -1.22
C PHE A 131 10.78 1.77 0.17
N SER A 132 10.66 0.68 0.91
CA SER A 132 10.42 0.66 2.35
C SER A 132 11.64 0.07 3.03
N VAL A 133 12.10 0.69 4.10
CA VAL A 133 13.26 0.25 4.86
C VAL A 133 12.88 0.10 6.31
N ASP A 134 12.99 -1.12 6.82
CA ASP A 134 12.78 -1.44 8.23
C ASP A 134 14.10 -1.71 8.91
N PHE A 135 14.29 -1.20 10.11
CA PHE A 135 15.49 -1.46 10.86
C PHE A 135 15.33 -1.34 12.38
N LYS A 136 16.23 -2.02 13.06
CA LYS A 136 16.60 -1.73 14.45
C LYS A 136 18.11 -1.52 14.49
N LEU A 137 18.51 -0.27 14.65
CA LEU A 137 19.92 0.12 14.60
C LEU A 137 20.59 0.07 15.96
N SER A 138 21.93 -0.11 15.93
CA SER A 138 22.76 0.08 17.11
C SER A 138 22.78 1.56 17.51
N PRO A 139 22.82 1.91 18.82
CA PRO A 139 22.89 3.29 19.30
C PRO A 139 24.09 4.11 18.78
N LYS A 140 25.08 3.46 18.19
CA LYS A 140 26.21 4.16 17.53
C LYS A 140 25.81 4.89 16.23
N TYR A 141 24.65 4.55 15.65
CA TYR A 141 24.14 5.21 14.46
C TYR A 141 23.11 6.26 14.89
N ASN A 142 23.34 7.49 14.52
CA ASN A 142 22.43 8.59 14.81
C ASN A 142 21.37 8.66 13.69
N SER A 143 20.22 8.06 13.90
CA SER A 143 19.10 8.14 12.98
C SER A 143 18.02 9.06 13.51
N LEU A 144 17.46 9.88 12.63
CA LEU A 144 16.24 10.66 12.90
C LEU A 144 14.98 9.77 12.83
N TYR A 145 15.14 8.55 12.32
CA TYR A 145 14.06 7.57 12.17
C TYR A 145 14.17 6.54 13.29
N GLU A 146 13.05 6.15 13.87
CA GLU A 146 13.02 5.21 14.99
C GLU A 146 13.19 3.76 14.54
N ASP A 147 12.44 3.32 13.53
CA ASP A 147 12.33 1.92 13.10
C ASP A 147 12.36 1.70 11.58
N GLY A 148 12.31 2.77 10.77
CA GLY A 148 12.35 2.67 9.32
C GLY A 148 12.09 3.99 8.60
N PHE A 149 12.14 3.96 7.27
CA PHE A 149 11.79 5.08 6.41
C PHE A 149 11.39 4.62 5.01
N TYR A 150 10.73 5.52 4.26
CA TYR A 150 10.42 5.34 2.85
C TYR A 150 11.34 6.17 1.97
N ALA A 151 11.59 5.70 0.73
CA ALA A 151 12.35 6.46 -0.25
C ALA A 151 11.68 6.35 -1.63
N ASP A 152 11.70 7.45 -2.38
CA ASP A 152 11.04 7.56 -3.67
C ASP A 152 11.92 7.06 -4.82
N CYS A 153 13.25 7.06 -4.64
CA CYS A 153 14.19 6.57 -5.63
C CYS A 153 15.45 5.97 -5.00
N GLU A 154 16.33 5.38 -5.83
CA GLU A 154 17.61 4.84 -5.37
C GLU A 154 18.55 5.92 -4.82
N GLU A 155 18.50 7.12 -5.36
CA GLU A 155 19.32 8.26 -4.95
C GLU A 155 18.95 8.70 -3.51
N ASP A 156 17.66 8.89 -3.22
CA ASP A 156 17.17 9.25 -1.89
C ASP A 156 17.53 8.20 -0.84
N LEU A 157 17.37 6.92 -1.23
CA LEU A 157 17.74 5.79 -0.39
C LEU A 157 19.24 5.79 -0.05
N VAL A 158 20.09 6.07 -1.04
CA VAL A 158 21.55 6.14 -0.87
C VAL A 158 21.94 7.34 -0.02
N GLU A 159 21.31 8.51 -0.21
CA GLU A 159 21.58 9.72 0.56
C GLU A 159 21.19 9.52 2.03
N THR A 160 20.00 8.96 2.29
CA THR A 160 19.53 8.65 3.64
C THR A 160 20.48 7.67 4.34
N PHE A 161 20.91 6.61 3.68
CA PHE A 161 21.90 5.68 4.26
C PHE A 161 23.26 6.34 4.51
N ASN A 162 23.71 7.24 3.63
CA ASN A 162 24.94 7.99 3.85
C ASN A 162 24.86 8.85 5.11
N SER A 163 23.71 9.47 5.33
CA SER A 163 23.46 10.26 6.55
C SER A 163 23.45 9.40 7.80
N ILE A 164 22.64 8.32 7.84
CA ILE A 164 22.48 7.43 9.01
C ILE A 164 23.80 6.77 9.39
N PHE A 165 24.54 6.23 8.42
CA PHE A 165 25.75 5.43 8.66
C PHE A 165 27.05 6.22 8.60
N HIS A 166 26.98 7.54 8.35
CA HIS A 166 28.13 8.44 8.17
C HIS A 166 29.14 7.89 7.14
N ARG A 167 28.63 7.46 5.98
CA ARG A 167 29.38 6.83 4.90
C ARG A 167 29.17 7.54 3.57
N LYS A 168 29.92 7.14 2.55
CA LYS A 168 29.85 7.68 1.18
C LYS A 168 29.59 6.54 0.20
N TYR A 169 28.39 5.98 0.25
CA TYR A 169 27.93 5.04 -0.77
C TYR A 169 27.68 5.81 -2.07
N LYS A 170 28.03 5.19 -3.20
CA LYS A 170 27.86 5.80 -4.54
C LYS A 170 26.67 5.24 -5.31
N SER A 171 26.07 4.14 -4.84
CA SER A 171 24.92 3.51 -5.49
C SER A 171 24.17 2.60 -4.52
N TYR A 172 22.89 2.34 -4.83
CA TYR A 172 22.03 1.38 -4.13
C TYR A 172 22.70 -0.01 -4.02
N LYS A 173 23.24 -0.52 -5.14
CA LYS A 173 23.92 -1.82 -5.17
C LYS A 173 25.07 -1.90 -4.16
N GLN A 174 25.82 -0.81 -4.01
CA GLN A 174 26.94 -0.75 -3.06
C GLN A 174 26.44 -0.72 -1.61
N CYS A 175 25.47 0.12 -1.28
CA CYS A 175 24.94 0.18 0.08
C CYS A 175 24.22 -1.11 0.45
N LYS A 176 23.34 -1.67 -0.38
CA LYS A 176 22.68 -2.95 -0.16
C LYS A 176 23.66 -4.07 0.15
N LYS A 177 24.72 -4.21 -0.68
CA LYS A 177 25.75 -5.24 -0.48
C LYS A 177 26.51 -5.08 0.85
N ARG A 178 26.89 -3.85 1.20
CA ARG A 178 27.67 -3.57 2.43
C ARG A 178 26.81 -3.71 3.68
N LEU A 179 25.63 -3.10 3.71
CA LEU A 179 24.71 -3.16 4.84
C LEU A 179 24.22 -4.58 5.09
N SER A 180 23.80 -5.31 4.06
CA SER A 180 23.42 -6.73 4.21
C SER A 180 24.53 -7.58 4.80
N LYS A 181 25.80 -7.35 4.42
CA LYS A 181 26.95 -8.06 5.01
C LYS A 181 27.18 -7.67 6.47
N GLU A 182 26.99 -6.39 6.81
CA GLU A 182 27.20 -5.87 8.16
C GLU A 182 26.13 -6.43 9.13
N PHE A 183 24.85 -6.34 8.77
CA PHE A 183 23.75 -6.79 9.62
C PHE A 183 23.61 -8.32 9.73
N LYS A 184 24.24 -9.08 8.82
CA LYS A 184 24.37 -10.55 8.95
C LYS A 184 25.42 -11.03 9.96
N LYS A 185 26.27 -10.15 10.48
CA LYS A 185 27.27 -10.53 11.48
C LYS A 185 26.60 -10.97 12.79
N LYS A 186 27.20 -11.98 13.44
CA LYS A 186 26.69 -12.52 14.70
C LYS A 186 26.47 -11.45 15.77
N GLU A 187 27.43 -10.52 15.91
CA GLU A 187 27.37 -9.43 16.89
C GLU A 187 26.12 -8.52 16.78
N TYR A 188 25.58 -8.36 15.54
CA TYR A 188 24.35 -7.59 15.31
C TYR A 188 23.13 -8.44 15.59
N ARG A 189 23.10 -9.68 15.11
CA ARG A 189 21.97 -10.60 15.34
C ARG A 189 21.73 -10.92 16.80
N ASP A 190 22.80 -11.18 17.56
CA ASP A 190 22.73 -11.49 19.00
C ASP A 190 22.14 -10.31 19.80
N LYS A 191 22.26 -9.08 19.30
CA LYS A 191 21.66 -7.86 19.88
C LYS A 191 20.28 -7.51 19.30
N GLY A 192 19.80 -8.30 18.38
CA GLY A 192 18.52 -8.06 17.68
C GLY A 192 18.53 -6.86 16.75
N TYR A 193 19.71 -6.41 16.29
CA TYR A 193 19.82 -5.37 15.27
C TYR A 193 19.60 -5.96 13.89
N PHE A 194 18.78 -5.29 13.07
CA PHE A 194 18.49 -5.70 11.70
C PHE A 194 18.33 -4.48 10.77
N LEU A 195 18.37 -4.73 9.48
CA LEU A 195 18.03 -3.80 8.42
C LEU A 195 17.54 -4.61 7.23
N THR A 196 16.33 -4.31 6.79
CA THR A 196 15.67 -4.91 5.62
C THR A 196 15.29 -3.81 4.64
N ILE A 197 15.50 -4.03 3.36
CA ILE A 197 15.15 -3.11 2.28
C ILE A 197 14.18 -3.85 1.37
N HIS A 198 12.98 -3.32 1.26
CA HIS A 198 11.93 -3.79 0.37
C HIS A 198 11.85 -2.82 -0.81
N LYS A 199 11.87 -3.36 -2.02
CA LYS A 199 11.58 -2.61 -3.24
C LYS A 199 10.16 -2.94 -3.65
N TYR A 200 9.39 -1.92 -3.98
CA TYR A 200 8.03 -2.12 -4.49
C TYR A 200 8.07 -2.69 -5.90
N GLU A 201 7.26 -3.72 -6.13
CA GLU A 201 6.98 -4.30 -7.44
C GLU A 201 5.92 -3.48 -8.16
N GLU A 202 5.96 -3.45 -9.50
CA GLU A 202 5.02 -2.67 -10.32
C GLU A 202 3.71 -3.42 -10.61
N SER A 203 3.64 -4.70 -10.25
CA SER A 203 2.46 -5.57 -10.45
C SER A 203 2.37 -6.63 -9.37
N LEU A 204 1.19 -7.22 -9.24
CA LEU A 204 0.93 -8.43 -8.46
C LEU A 204 1.55 -9.66 -9.12
#